data_e20abd273f5aa2f73971e0c87988eda4
#
_entry.id   e20abd273f5aa2f73971e0c87988eda4
#
_cell.length_a   1.000
_cell.length_b   1.000
_cell.length_c   1.000
_cell.angle_alpha   90.00
_cell.angle_beta   90.00
_cell.angle_gamma   90.00
#
_symmetry.space_group_name_H-M   'P 1'
#
loop_
_entity.id
_entity.type
_entity.pdbx_description
1 polymer ?
#
loop_
_entity_poly.entity_id
_entity_poly.type
_entity_poly.pdbx_seq_one_letter_code
_entity_poly.pdbx_strand_id
1 'polypeptide(L)'
;MAIWKKAFTLEQLNEMGTHCAVGHLGIEISAYSENWIEAKMPVDHRTTQPFGLLHGGVSVALAETIGSLAGFLCIEEGQVALGLDINANHLRPVKQGFVTAKATPIALSQNTHVWQIDIRDEQDKLCCVSRLTLSIKHL
;
A
#
# COMPACT_ATOMS: atom_id res chain seq x y z
N MET A 1 12.99 2.87 17.14
CA MET A 1 12.19 4.11 17.13
C MET A 1 11.26 4.11 15.93
N ALA A 2 10.02 4.47 16.15
CA ALA A 2 9.05 4.48 15.06
C ALA A 2 9.32 5.61 14.07
N ILE A 3 9.07 5.33 12.80
CA ILE A 3 9.24 6.30 11.72
C ILE A 3 8.03 7.24 11.56
N TRP A 4 6.92 6.92 12.22
CA TRP A 4 5.66 7.66 12.06
C TRP A 4 5.72 9.01 12.77
N LYS A 5 5.28 10.05 12.09
CA LYS A 5 5.25 11.43 12.62
C LYS A 5 3.83 11.87 13.04
N LYS A 6 2.84 11.01 12.80
CA LYS A 6 1.44 11.27 13.15
C LYS A 6 0.95 10.19 14.08
N ALA A 7 0.07 10.56 15.00
CA ALA A 7 -0.68 9.59 15.80
C ALA A 7 -1.84 9.05 14.94
N PHE A 8 -2.08 7.76 15.02
CA PHE A 8 -3.17 7.12 14.25
C PHE A 8 -3.62 5.83 14.92
N THR A 9 -4.82 5.40 14.56
CA THR A 9 -5.32 4.06 14.85
C THR A 9 -5.67 3.40 13.52
N LEU A 10 -5.70 2.07 13.47
CA LEU A 10 -6.12 1.35 12.27
C LEU A 10 -7.55 1.73 11.88
N GLU A 11 -8.42 1.91 12.87
CA GLU A 11 -9.80 2.33 12.64
C GLU A 11 -9.87 3.66 11.90
N GLN A 12 -9.10 4.66 12.35
CA GLN A 12 -9.05 5.97 11.68
C GLN A 12 -8.55 5.87 10.24
N LEU A 13 -7.51 5.06 10.01
CA LEU A 13 -6.96 4.87 8.67
C LEU A 13 -7.97 4.21 7.74
N ASN A 14 -8.70 3.21 8.23
CA ASN A 14 -9.71 2.52 7.43
C ASN A 14 -10.91 3.41 7.14
N GLU A 15 -11.28 4.28 8.06
CA GLU A 15 -12.37 5.23 7.85
C GLU A 15 -12.07 6.20 6.70
N MET A 16 -10.81 6.59 6.51
CA MET A 16 -10.38 7.48 5.43
C MET A 16 -10.69 6.90 4.05
N GLY A 17 -10.72 5.58 3.90
CA GLY A 17 -10.92 4.90 2.63
C GLY A 17 -12.35 4.51 2.29
N THR A 18 -13.34 4.78 3.17
CA THR A 18 -14.69 4.23 3.01
C THR A 18 -15.44 4.71 1.77
N HIS A 19 -15.16 5.91 1.28
CA HIS A 19 -15.91 6.52 0.17
C HIS A 19 -15.05 6.81 -1.06
N CYS A 20 -14.06 5.96 -1.31
CA CYS A 20 -13.15 6.13 -2.45
C CYS A 20 -12.72 4.77 -3.00
N ALA A 21 -11.79 4.77 -3.95
CA ALA A 21 -11.29 3.56 -4.60
C ALA A 21 -10.77 2.53 -3.59
N VAL A 22 -10.17 2.97 -2.50
CA VAL A 22 -9.60 2.10 -1.46
C VAL A 22 -10.68 1.17 -0.89
N GLY A 23 -11.77 1.73 -0.38
CA GLY A 23 -12.89 0.96 0.16
C GLY A 23 -13.63 0.18 -0.92
N HIS A 24 -13.75 0.72 -2.13
CA HIS A 24 -14.39 0.03 -3.25
C HIS A 24 -13.68 -1.29 -3.58
N LEU A 25 -12.36 -1.29 -3.55
CA LEU A 25 -11.54 -2.50 -3.79
C LEU A 25 -11.47 -3.43 -2.59
N GLY A 26 -12.03 -3.03 -1.46
CA GLY A 26 -12.01 -3.83 -0.22
C GLY A 26 -10.66 -3.79 0.49
N ILE A 27 -9.85 -2.77 0.24
CA ILE A 27 -8.54 -2.62 0.90
C ILE A 27 -8.75 -2.22 2.36
N GLU A 28 -8.13 -2.98 3.26
CA GLU A 28 -8.20 -2.77 4.70
C GLU A 28 -6.79 -2.69 5.26
N ILE A 29 -6.49 -1.60 5.99
CA ILE A 29 -5.23 -1.45 6.70
C ILE A 29 -5.30 -2.38 7.91
N SER A 30 -4.38 -3.35 8.00
CA SER A 30 -4.54 -4.51 8.89
C SER A 30 -3.53 -4.59 10.02
N ALA A 31 -2.35 -4.02 9.88
CA ALA A 31 -1.30 -4.11 10.90
C ALA A 31 -0.20 -3.08 10.64
N TYR A 32 0.55 -2.77 11.67
CA TYR A 32 1.74 -1.92 11.54
C TYR A 32 2.71 -2.20 12.69
N SER A 33 3.94 -1.76 12.53
CA SER A 33 4.96 -1.78 13.57
C SER A 33 5.72 -0.46 13.52
N GLU A 34 6.92 -0.42 14.07
CA GLU A 34 7.71 0.82 14.11
C GLU A 34 8.17 1.29 12.73
N ASN A 35 8.34 0.37 11.77
CA ASN A 35 8.92 0.69 10.45
C ASN A 35 8.26 -0.04 9.28
N TRP A 36 7.04 -0.51 9.44
CA TRP A 36 6.27 -1.07 8.33
C TRP A 36 4.78 -0.97 8.60
N ILE A 37 3.99 -1.03 7.53
CA ILE A 37 2.54 -1.04 7.59
C ILE A 37 1.99 -1.98 6.52
N GLU A 38 0.90 -2.67 6.83
CA GLU A 38 0.30 -3.67 5.96
C GLU A 38 -1.16 -3.36 5.66
N ALA A 39 -1.60 -3.78 4.47
CA ALA A 39 -3.00 -3.76 4.07
C ALA A 39 -3.36 -5.08 3.41
N LYS A 40 -4.60 -5.51 3.57
CA LYS A 40 -5.18 -6.68 2.91
C LYS A 40 -6.18 -6.25 1.87
N MET A 41 -6.31 -7.06 0.82
CA MET A 41 -7.31 -6.84 -0.22
C MET A 41 -7.87 -8.19 -0.65
N PRO A 42 -9.20 -8.32 -0.76
CA PRO A 42 -9.82 -9.56 -1.23
C PRO A 42 -9.52 -9.79 -2.71
N VAL A 43 -9.45 -11.06 -3.11
CA VAL A 43 -9.35 -11.46 -4.50
C VAL A 43 -10.72 -11.97 -4.92
N ASP A 44 -11.52 -11.10 -5.53
CA ASP A 44 -12.89 -11.38 -5.94
C ASP A 44 -13.25 -10.61 -7.22
N HIS A 45 -14.53 -10.52 -7.54
CA HIS A 45 -15.00 -9.85 -8.77
C HIS A 45 -14.56 -8.38 -8.89
N ARG A 46 -14.26 -7.71 -7.79
CA ARG A 46 -13.80 -6.31 -7.80
C ARG A 46 -12.34 -6.18 -8.19
N THR A 47 -11.56 -7.25 -8.05
CA THR A 47 -10.09 -7.18 -8.12
C THR A 47 -9.48 -8.17 -9.11
N THR A 48 -10.30 -8.97 -9.81
CA THR A 48 -9.80 -9.95 -10.77
C THR A 48 -9.92 -9.44 -12.21
N GLN A 49 -9.11 -10.02 -13.09
CA GLN A 49 -9.13 -9.79 -14.53
C GLN A 49 -10.03 -10.87 -15.22
N PRO A 50 -10.25 -10.81 -16.56
CA PRO A 50 -11.23 -11.69 -17.23
C PRO A 50 -10.99 -13.19 -17.07
N PHE A 51 -9.78 -13.63 -16.76
CA PHE A 51 -9.48 -15.05 -16.57
C PHE A 51 -9.59 -15.50 -15.10
N GLY A 52 -10.08 -14.64 -14.22
CA GLY A 52 -10.32 -14.99 -12.82
C GLY A 52 -9.10 -14.87 -11.91
N LEU A 53 -8.03 -14.27 -12.38
CA LEU A 53 -6.82 -14.04 -11.58
C LEU A 53 -6.78 -12.60 -11.08
N LEU A 54 -6.12 -12.38 -9.95
CA LEU A 54 -5.89 -11.04 -9.43
C LEU A 54 -5.32 -10.14 -10.53
N HIS A 55 -5.99 -9.02 -10.77
CA HIS A 55 -5.61 -8.06 -11.80
C HIS A 55 -4.28 -7.38 -11.43
N GLY A 56 -3.31 -7.40 -12.35
CA GLY A 56 -1.99 -6.80 -12.10
C GLY A 56 -2.06 -5.33 -11.74
N GLY A 57 -2.88 -4.54 -12.45
CA GLY A 57 -3.06 -3.13 -12.14
C GLY A 57 -3.70 -2.88 -10.79
N VAL A 58 -4.57 -3.80 -10.33
CA VAL A 58 -5.18 -3.70 -9.00
C VAL A 58 -4.16 -4.05 -7.91
N SER A 59 -3.24 -4.99 -8.17
CA SER A 59 -2.11 -5.23 -7.27
C SER A 59 -1.27 -3.96 -7.11
N VAL A 60 -1.04 -3.22 -8.19
CA VAL A 60 -0.32 -1.94 -8.14
C VAL A 60 -1.13 -0.89 -7.36
N ALA A 61 -2.46 -0.87 -7.53
CA ALA A 61 -3.32 0.04 -6.76
C ALA A 61 -3.20 -0.23 -5.26
N LEU A 62 -3.17 -1.50 -4.85
CA LEU A 62 -2.95 -1.88 -3.45
C LEU A 62 -1.57 -1.42 -2.98
N ALA A 63 -0.53 -1.69 -3.77
CA ALA A 63 0.84 -1.30 -3.42
C ALA A 63 0.97 0.21 -3.26
N GLU A 64 0.44 0.98 -4.19
CA GLU A 64 0.49 2.44 -4.12
C GLU A 64 -0.34 2.99 -2.97
N THR A 65 -1.48 2.39 -2.67
CA THR A 65 -2.32 2.77 -1.54
C THR A 65 -1.56 2.68 -0.23
N ILE A 66 -0.96 1.52 0.05
CA ILE A 66 -0.26 1.32 1.33
C ILE A 66 1.05 2.11 1.39
N GLY A 67 1.76 2.23 0.28
CA GLY A 67 2.99 3.02 0.21
C GLY A 67 2.75 4.51 0.38
N SER A 68 1.71 5.04 -0.26
CA SER A 68 1.32 6.45 -0.12
C SER A 68 0.85 6.77 1.30
N LEU A 69 0.09 5.87 1.91
CA LEU A 69 -0.34 6.02 3.29
C LEU A 69 0.87 6.03 4.23
N ALA A 70 1.80 5.10 4.02
CA ALA A 70 3.04 5.06 4.80
C ALA A 70 3.80 6.38 4.70
N GLY A 71 3.92 6.92 3.51
CA GLY A 71 4.54 8.23 3.29
C GLY A 71 3.82 9.35 3.99
N PHE A 72 2.49 9.38 3.90
CA PHE A 72 1.66 10.37 4.60
C PHE A 72 1.90 10.34 6.11
N LEU A 73 2.03 9.16 6.69
CA LEU A 73 2.26 9.02 8.13
C LEU A 73 3.67 9.43 8.56
N CYS A 74 4.60 9.59 7.61
CA CYS A 74 6.00 9.96 7.86
C CYS A 74 6.33 11.42 7.56
N ILE A 75 5.34 12.26 7.26
CA ILE A 75 5.58 13.68 6.93
C ILE A 75 4.99 14.61 7.98
N GLU A 76 5.46 15.85 7.96
CA GLU A 76 5.03 16.88 8.91
C GLU A 76 3.71 17.51 8.49
N GLU A 77 3.10 18.21 9.44
CA GLU A 77 1.95 19.06 9.16
C GLU A 77 2.30 20.07 8.07
N GLY A 78 1.36 20.31 7.13
CA GLY A 78 1.59 21.23 6.02
C GLY A 78 2.37 20.65 4.85
N GLN A 79 2.78 19.40 4.93
CA GLN A 79 3.40 18.69 3.81
C GLN A 79 2.40 17.74 3.15
N VAL A 80 2.65 17.42 1.88
CA VAL A 80 1.92 16.39 1.14
C VAL A 80 2.92 15.41 0.53
N ALA A 81 2.53 14.14 0.47
CA ALA A 81 3.26 13.08 -0.20
C ALA A 81 2.51 12.71 -1.48
N LEU A 82 3.14 12.92 -2.62
CA LEU A 82 2.51 12.69 -3.93
C LEU A 82 3.25 11.57 -4.66
N GLY A 83 2.49 10.61 -5.19
CA GLY A 83 3.06 9.53 -6.00
C GLY A 83 3.75 10.08 -7.24
N LEU A 84 5.00 9.72 -7.44
CA LEU A 84 5.80 10.16 -8.57
C LEU A 84 6.04 9.03 -9.56
N ASP A 85 6.37 7.84 -9.06
CA ASP A 85 6.67 6.68 -9.89
C ASP A 85 6.43 5.42 -9.10
N ILE A 86 5.89 4.41 -9.78
CA ILE A 86 5.73 3.07 -9.20
C ILE A 86 6.06 2.03 -10.26
N ASN A 87 6.78 0.99 -9.87
CA ASN A 87 7.00 -0.17 -10.72
C ASN A 87 6.60 -1.43 -9.95
N ALA A 88 6.34 -2.50 -10.69
CA ALA A 88 5.93 -3.76 -10.09
C ALA A 88 6.37 -4.92 -10.97
N ASN A 89 6.77 -6.01 -10.32
CA ASN A 89 6.98 -7.30 -10.96
C ASN A 89 5.98 -8.28 -10.38
N HIS A 90 5.13 -8.85 -11.23
CA HIS A 90 4.14 -9.85 -10.85
C HIS A 90 4.79 -11.23 -10.95
N LEU A 91 4.84 -11.94 -9.84
CA LEU A 91 5.62 -13.17 -9.72
C LEU A 91 4.76 -14.43 -9.65
N ARG A 92 3.52 -14.30 -9.17
CA ARG A 92 2.64 -15.44 -8.91
C ARG A 92 1.18 -15.03 -9.06
N PRO A 93 0.36 -15.79 -9.81
CA PRO A 93 -1.07 -15.50 -9.90
C PRO A 93 -1.80 -15.88 -8.60
N VAL A 94 -2.91 -15.17 -8.33
CA VAL A 94 -3.79 -15.44 -7.19
C VAL A 94 -5.22 -15.52 -7.71
N LYS A 95 -5.95 -16.58 -7.33
CA LYS A 95 -7.31 -16.85 -7.84
C LYS A 95 -8.41 -16.49 -6.85
N GLN A 96 -8.12 -16.53 -5.55
CA GLN A 96 -9.14 -16.39 -4.51
C GLN A 96 -8.50 -16.00 -3.19
N GLY A 97 -9.33 -15.76 -2.20
CA GLY A 97 -8.89 -15.41 -0.87
C GLY A 97 -8.54 -13.94 -0.77
N PHE A 98 -7.38 -13.64 -0.23
CA PHE A 98 -6.89 -12.27 -0.10
C PHE A 98 -5.38 -12.22 -0.27
N VAL A 99 -4.87 -11.04 -0.52
CA VAL A 99 -3.43 -10.75 -0.52
C VAL A 99 -3.12 -9.70 0.53
N THR A 100 -1.88 -9.71 1.02
CA THR A 100 -1.38 -8.74 2.00
C THR A 100 -0.20 -7.99 1.41
N ALA A 101 -0.28 -6.68 1.40
CA ALA A 101 0.79 -5.80 0.95
C ALA A 101 1.47 -5.17 2.17
N LYS A 102 2.80 -5.25 2.21
CA LYS A 102 3.60 -4.70 3.31
C LYS A 102 4.54 -3.64 2.75
N ALA A 103 4.42 -2.42 3.27
CA ALA A 103 5.28 -1.30 2.89
C ALA A 103 6.38 -1.12 3.93
N THR A 104 7.63 -1.10 3.47
CA THR A 104 8.82 -0.82 4.28
C THR A 104 9.63 0.29 3.61
N PRO A 105 10.24 1.20 4.38
CA PRO A 105 11.00 2.29 3.77
C PRO A 105 12.34 1.83 3.24
N ILE A 106 12.70 2.30 2.05
CA ILE A 106 14.06 2.18 1.50
C ILE A 106 14.82 3.47 1.81
N ALA A 107 14.19 4.63 1.58
CA ALA A 107 14.80 5.94 1.83
C ALA A 107 13.71 6.93 2.22
N LEU A 108 13.94 7.64 3.32
CA LEU A 108 13.05 8.70 3.81
C LEU A 108 13.87 10.00 3.89
N SER A 109 13.95 10.71 2.78
CA SER A 109 14.64 11.98 2.73
C SER A 109 13.66 13.16 2.78
N GLN A 110 14.18 14.37 2.88
CA GLN A 110 13.34 15.55 3.06
C GLN A 110 12.35 15.78 1.92
N ASN A 111 12.75 15.51 0.68
CA ASN A 111 11.95 15.82 -0.51
C ASN A 111 11.45 14.59 -1.24
N THR A 112 11.89 13.40 -0.87
CA THR A 112 11.59 12.17 -1.59
C THR A 112 11.54 10.99 -0.64
N HIS A 113 10.53 10.16 -0.77
CA HIS A 113 10.46 8.85 -0.13
C HIS A 113 10.53 7.75 -1.18
N VAL A 114 11.21 6.68 -0.88
CA VAL A 114 11.18 5.44 -1.67
C VAL A 114 10.75 4.31 -0.74
N TRP A 115 9.69 3.61 -1.15
CA TRP A 115 9.10 2.52 -0.37
C TRP A 115 9.17 1.22 -1.15
N GLN A 116 9.49 0.14 -0.46
CA GLN A 116 9.38 -1.23 -0.96
C GLN A 116 8.02 -1.78 -0.54
N ILE A 117 7.28 -2.37 -1.48
CA ILE A 117 6.02 -3.03 -1.16
C ILE A 117 6.08 -4.47 -1.66
N ASP A 118 5.95 -5.42 -0.76
CA ASP A 118 5.83 -6.83 -1.09
C ASP A 118 4.38 -7.27 -0.90
N ILE A 119 3.83 -7.96 -1.88
CA ILE A 119 2.48 -8.52 -1.81
C ILE A 119 2.59 -10.03 -1.76
N ARG A 120 1.94 -10.63 -0.75
CA ARG A 120 1.96 -12.07 -0.50
C ARG A 120 0.54 -12.64 -0.45
N ASP A 121 0.40 -13.91 -0.84
CA ASP A 121 -0.88 -14.62 -0.74
C ASP A 121 -1.11 -15.17 0.67
N GLU A 122 -2.22 -15.90 0.87
CA GLU A 122 -2.59 -16.48 2.16
C GLU A 122 -1.59 -17.54 2.65
N GLN A 123 -0.81 -18.14 1.75
CA GLN A 123 0.25 -19.09 2.10
C GLN A 123 1.60 -18.41 2.28
N ASP A 124 1.61 -17.08 2.39
CA ASP A 124 2.80 -16.26 2.57
C ASP A 124 3.78 -16.34 1.39
N LYS A 125 3.27 -16.65 0.20
CA LYS A 125 4.09 -16.69 -0.99
C LYS A 125 4.10 -15.33 -1.69
N LEU A 126 5.28 -14.90 -2.10
CA LEU A 126 5.48 -13.60 -2.74
C LEU A 126 4.82 -13.57 -4.13
N CYS A 127 3.85 -12.68 -4.31
CA CYS A 127 3.07 -12.55 -5.55
C CYS A 127 3.49 -11.35 -6.38
N CYS A 128 3.95 -10.28 -5.74
CA CYS A 128 4.32 -9.05 -6.42
C CYS A 128 5.36 -8.30 -5.59
N VAL A 129 6.35 -7.74 -6.27
CA VAL A 129 7.35 -6.84 -5.67
C VAL A 129 7.22 -5.49 -6.33
N SER A 130 7.08 -4.44 -5.55
CA SER A 130 6.83 -3.09 -6.05
C SER A 130 7.73 -2.08 -5.33
N ARG A 131 8.05 -1.00 -6.03
CA ARG A 131 8.80 0.13 -5.47
C ARG A 131 8.06 1.40 -5.83
N LEU A 132 7.77 2.21 -4.82
CA LEU A 132 7.05 3.47 -4.96
C LEU A 132 7.96 4.63 -4.58
N THR A 133 8.02 5.64 -5.43
CA THR A 133 8.70 6.91 -5.14
C THR A 133 7.64 7.99 -4.93
N LEU A 134 7.76 8.70 -3.81
CA LEU A 134 6.88 9.82 -3.46
C LEU A 134 7.69 11.12 -3.48
N SER A 135 7.06 12.17 -3.99
CA SER A 135 7.59 13.54 -3.87
C SER A 135 6.95 14.19 -2.65
N ILE A 136 7.76 14.75 -1.77
CA ILE A 136 7.30 15.43 -0.56
C ILE A 136 7.36 16.93 -0.81
N LYS A 137 6.21 17.60 -0.67
CA LYS A 137 6.10 19.04 -0.96
C LYS A 137 5.41 19.76 0.20
N HIS A 138 5.70 21.04 0.32
CA HIS A 138 4.97 21.93 1.22
C HIS A 138 3.78 22.52 0.47
N LEU A 139 2.67 22.62 1.19
CA LEU A 139 1.47 23.30 0.70
C LEU A 139 1.61 24.81 0.84
#